data_de7952f2cf209f3b4021eac4832f8cb1
#
_entry.id   de7952f2cf209f3b4021eac4832f8cb1
#
_cell.length_a   1.000
_cell.length_b   1.000
_cell.length_c   1.000
_cell.angle_alpha   90.00
_cell.angle_beta   90.00
_cell.angle_gamma   90.00
#
_symmetry.space_group_name_H-M   'P 1'
#
loop_
_entity.id
_entity.type
_entity.pdbx_description
1 polymer ?
#
loop_
_entity_poly.entity_id
_entity_poly.type
_entity_poly.pdbx_seq_one_letter_code
_entity_poly.pdbx_strand_id
1 'polypeptide(L)'
;MPLVVNMLPAPLNTQPTRVAGFTLPEMMLALSFGSLIALSTAQVMPKLGQQISVLQQHYRLELVMNQAMGAMEKDLRRAGFCHGECQGEAITTDNYLGETAHSCLIVAYDLNRNGRWEGAKHQESEYFGYRLRNKALESQRGELNCHGRGWEKLFDPRDVTVTHFSVTPLSRQLFRLRLVGHKTGHSAIHHQVIYLIRGNNV
;
A
#
# COMPACT_ATOMS: atom_id res chain seq x y z
N MET A 1 8.18 81.10 23.41
CA MET A 1 8.30 81.20 21.96
C MET A 1 9.11 80.02 21.48
N PRO A 2 8.51 79.04 20.89
CA PRO A 2 9.27 77.92 20.24
C PRO A 2 9.46 78.26 18.75
N LEU A 3 10.70 78.11 18.30
CA LEU A 3 11.12 78.25 16.90
C LEU A 3 10.59 76.99 16.11
N VAL A 4 9.73 77.27 15.12
CA VAL A 4 9.29 76.31 14.13
C VAL A 4 10.37 76.21 13.05
N VAL A 5 11.10 75.13 13.00
CA VAL A 5 12.04 74.80 11.94
C VAL A 5 11.23 74.18 10.78
N ASN A 6 11.13 74.94 9.69
CA ASN A 6 10.48 74.50 8.46
C ASN A 6 11.45 73.61 7.67
N MET A 7 11.30 72.24 7.75
CA MET A 7 12.02 71.30 6.90
C MET A 7 11.33 71.29 5.53
N LEU A 8 11.93 71.93 4.53
CA LEU A 8 11.59 71.77 3.12
C LEU A 8 11.99 70.31 2.69
N PRO A 9 11.08 69.55 2.05
CA PRO A 9 11.46 68.29 1.48
C PRO A 9 12.38 68.44 0.28
N ALA A 10 13.49 67.71 0.27
CA ALA A 10 14.43 67.67 -0.85
C ALA A 10 13.74 67.11 -2.11
N PRO A 11 13.99 67.65 -3.29
CA PRO A 11 13.40 67.13 -4.53
C PRO A 11 13.95 65.73 -4.83
N LEU A 12 13.05 64.75 -4.95
CA LEU A 12 13.36 63.43 -5.46
C LEU A 12 13.82 63.56 -6.92
N ASN A 13 15.11 63.42 -7.13
CA ASN A 13 15.71 63.41 -8.47
C ASN A 13 15.39 62.05 -9.13
N THR A 14 14.22 61.91 -9.76
CA THR A 14 13.85 60.80 -10.59
C THR A 14 14.59 60.91 -11.91
N GLN A 15 15.75 60.26 -11.99
CA GLN A 15 16.39 60.05 -13.28
C GLN A 15 15.50 59.15 -14.14
N PRO A 16 15.13 59.49 -15.36
CA PRO A 16 14.41 58.66 -16.27
C PRO A 16 15.30 57.45 -16.63
N THR A 17 14.92 56.26 -16.18
CA THR A 17 15.55 55.04 -16.64
C THR A 17 15.27 54.92 -18.13
N ARG A 18 16.28 55.00 -18.94
CA ARG A 18 16.16 54.71 -20.40
C ARG A 18 15.79 53.26 -20.57
N VAL A 19 14.54 52.97 -20.93
CA VAL A 19 14.11 51.64 -21.36
C VAL A 19 14.72 51.42 -22.74
N ALA A 20 15.83 50.67 -22.80
CA ALA A 20 16.42 50.23 -24.04
C ALA A 20 15.55 49.11 -24.65
N GLY A 21 15.03 49.29 -25.84
CA GLY A 21 14.35 48.28 -26.60
C GLY A 21 15.35 47.18 -27.06
N PHE A 22 14.86 45.96 -27.24
CA PHE A 22 15.67 44.84 -27.75
C PHE A 22 16.04 45.07 -29.21
N THR A 23 17.27 44.71 -29.57
CA THR A 23 17.73 44.74 -30.97
C THR A 23 17.19 43.52 -31.73
N LEU A 24 17.01 43.66 -33.07
CA LEU A 24 16.48 42.59 -33.90
C LEU A 24 17.32 41.29 -33.83
N PRO A 25 18.66 41.32 -33.86
CA PRO A 25 19.48 40.11 -33.67
C PRO A 25 19.33 39.48 -32.26
N GLU A 26 19.13 40.28 -31.22
CA GLU A 26 18.92 39.79 -29.87
C GLU A 26 17.60 39.01 -29.75
N MET A 27 16.54 39.49 -30.37
CA MET A 27 15.26 38.78 -30.48
C MET A 27 15.39 37.50 -31.28
N MET A 28 16.13 37.46 -32.37
CA MET A 28 16.39 36.25 -33.18
C MET A 28 17.16 35.19 -32.39
N LEU A 29 18.17 35.57 -31.63
CA LEU A 29 18.90 34.67 -30.73
C LEU A 29 18.01 34.13 -29.61
N ALA A 30 17.23 35.00 -28.95
CA ALA A 30 16.31 34.55 -27.91
C ALA A 30 15.26 33.55 -28.40
N LEU A 31 14.69 33.79 -29.59
CA LEU A 31 13.73 32.88 -30.22
C LEU A 31 14.39 31.53 -30.61
N SER A 32 15.64 31.57 -31.12
CA SER A 32 16.37 30.34 -31.48
C SER A 32 16.65 29.48 -30.25
N PHE A 33 17.20 30.05 -29.18
CA PHE A 33 17.43 29.29 -27.93
C PHE A 33 16.15 28.88 -27.26
N GLY A 34 15.12 29.74 -27.23
CA GLY A 34 13.82 29.42 -26.68
C GLY A 34 13.15 28.25 -27.39
N SER A 35 13.24 28.20 -28.73
CA SER A 35 12.68 27.08 -29.51
C SER A 35 13.42 25.76 -29.26
N LEU A 36 14.75 25.76 -29.13
CA LEU A 36 15.53 24.58 -28.80
C LEU A 36 15.17 24.01 -27.42
N ILE A 37 15.02 24.87 -26.41
CA ILE A 37 14.58 24.47 -25.06
C ILE A 37 13.16 23.91 -25.10
N ALA A 38 12.24 24.58 -25.79
CA ALA A 38 10.87 24.14 -25.93
C ALA A 38 10.76 22.76 -26.61
N LEU A 39 11.50 22.52 -27.67
CA LEU A 39 11.55 21.23 -28.36
C LEU A 39 12.14 20.12 -27.46
N SER A 40 13.19 20.43 -26.72
CA SER A 40 13.81 19.47 -25.79
C SER A 40 12.85 19.08 -24.67
N THR A 41 12.15 20.01 -24.05
CA THR A 41 11.18 19.76 -22.99
C THR A 41 9.96 18.99 -23.51
N ALA A 42 9.48 19.29 -24.72
CA ALA A 42 8.36 18.60 -25.34
C ALA A 42 8.66 17.11 -25.59
N GLN A 43 9.91 16.74 -25.83
CA GLN A 43 10.32 15.33 -26.03
C GLN A 43 10.54 14.55 -24.71
N VAL A 44 11.02 15.22 -23.66
CA VAL A 44 11.39 14.59 -22.38
C VAL A 44 10.17 14.42 -21.47
N MET A 45 9.29 15.41 -21.39
CA MET A 45 8.14 15.42 -20.49
C MET A 45 7.22 14.19 -20.62
N PRO A 46 6.82 13.72 -21.84
CA PRO A 46 5.97 12.53 -21.95
C PRO A 46 6.65 11.26 -21.43
N LYS A 47 7.96 11.11 -21.66
CA LYS A 47 8.73 9.95 -21.18
C LYS A 47 8.80 9.91 -19.66
N LEU A 48 9.04 11.06 -19.03
CA LEU A 48 9.03 11.18 -17.56
C LEU A 48 7.64 10.86 -17.00
N GLY A 49 6.57 11.36 -17.61
CA GLY A 49 5.21 11.07 -17.21
C GLY A 49 4.88 9.56 -17.22
N GLN A 50 5.31 8.86 -18.27
CA GLN A 50 5.15 7.40 -18.36
C GLN A 50 5.92 6.66 -17.26
N GLN A 51 7.19 7.04 -17.01
CA GLN A 51 8.00 6.41 -15.95
C GLN A 51 7.41 6.66 -14.57
N ILE A 52 6.96 7.87 -14.28
CA ILE A 52 6.29 8.20 -13.03
C ILE A 52 5.01 7.36 -12.85
N SER A 53 4.21 7.20 -13.90
CA SER A 53 3.00 6.39 -13.84
C SER A 53 3.29 4.92 -13.52
N VAL A 54 4.30 4.32 -14.13
CA VAL A 54 4.73 2.95 -13.83
C VAL A 54 5.22 2.82 -12.39
N LEU A 55 6.04 3.77 -11.93
CA LEU A 55 6.53 3.80 -10.55
C LEU A 55 5.39 3.92 -9.52
N GLN A 56 4.42 4.78 -9.78
CA GLN A 56 3.23 4.92 -8.92
C GLN A 56 2.42 3.61 -8.84
N GLN A 57 2.29 2.89 -9.95
CA GLN A 57 1.59 1.61 -9.98
C GLN A 57 2.33 0.53 -9.19
N HIS A 58 3.66 0.48 -9.28
CA HIS A 58 4.49 -0.39 -8.45
C HIS A 58 4.32 -0.08 -6.96
N TYR A 59 4.46 1.19 -6.59
CA TYR A 59 4.33 1.62 -5.20
C TYR A 59 2.94 1.32 -4.62
N ARG A 60 1.88 1.54 -5.42
CA ARG A 60 0.51 1.21 -5.00
C ARG A 60 0.32 -0.29 -4.77
N LEU A 61 0.84 -1.13 -5.66
CA LEU A 61 0.80 -2.59 -5.51
C LEU A 61 1.53 -3.03 -4.23
N GLU A 62 2.74 -2.54 -4.03
CA GLU A 62 3.55 -2.81 -2.84
C GLU A 62 2.81 -2.40 -1.56
N LEU A 63 2.24 -1.19 -1.53
CA LEU A 63 1.52 -0.66 -0.37
C LEU A 63 0.34 -1.56 0.03
N VAL A 64 -0.53 -1.92 -0.92
CA VAL A 64 -1.73 -2.72 -0.59
C VAL A 64 -1.36 -4.15 -0.19
N MET A 65 -0.33 -4.75 -0.80
CA MET A 65 0.15 -6.08 -0.44
C MET A 65 0.81 -6.08 0.94
N ASN A 66 1.61 -5.07 1.28
CA ASN A 66 2.21 -4.93 2.61
C ASN A 66 1.14 -4.68 3.69
N GLN A 67 0.09 -3.91 3.40
CA GLN A 67 -1.03 -3.71 4.32
C GLN A 67 -1.75 -5.02 4.63
N ALA A 68 -2.04 -5.84 3.63
CA ALA A 68 -2.66 -7.15 3.82
C ALA A 68 -1.76 -8.09 4.63
N MET A 69 -0.46 -8.11 4.34
CA MET A 69 0.52 -8.90 5.08
C MET A 69 0.65 -8.44 6.54
N GLY A 70 0.62 -7.13 6.80
CA GLY A 70 0.63 -6.58 8.15
C GLY A 70 -0.61 -6.93 8.97
N ALA A 71 -1.78 -7.00 8.33
CA ALA A 71 -3.01 -7.48 8.98
C ALA A 71 -2.89 -8.96 9.39
N MET A 72 -2.45 -9.82 8.46
CA MET A 72 -2.22 -11.25 8.73
C MET A 72 -1.13 -11.48 9.78
N GLU A 73 -0.05 -10.68 9.75
CA GLU A 73 1.00 -10.73 10.79
C GLU A 73 0.42 -10.44 12.17
N LYS A 74 -0.38 -9.37 12.28
CA LYS A 74 -1.01 -8.97 13.55
C LYS A 74 -1.90 -10.07 14.11
N ASP A 75 -2.71 -10.70 13.25
CA ASP A 75 -3.61 -11.77 13.67
C ASP A 75 -2.83 -13.04 14.05
N LEU A 76 -1.82 -13.40 13.27
CA LEU A 76 -0.98 -14.57 13.56
C LEU A 76 -0.17 -14.41 14.87
N ARG A 77 0.29 -13.19 15.19
CA ARG A 77 0.94 -12.90 16.48
C ARG A 77 0.01 -13.01 17.68
N ARG A 78 -1.30 -12.78 17.48
CA ARG A 78 -2.34 -12.90 18.51
C ARG A 78 -2.90 -14.30 18.62
N ALA A 79 -2.74 -15.13 17.58
CA ALA A 79 -3.25 -16.48 17.57
C ALA A 79 -2.93 -17.23 18.86
N GLY A 80 -3.91 -17.92 19.42
CA GLY A 80 -3.80 -18.65 20.70
C GLY A 80 -3.99 -17.78 21.94
N PHE A 81 -4.10 -16.46 21.84
CA PHE A 81 -4.40 -15.64 23.01
C PHE A 81 -5.78 -16.00 23.58
N CYS A 82 -5.84 -16.23 24.89
CA CYS A 82 -7.07 -16.52 25.63
C CYS A 82 -6.95 -15.98 27.05
N HIS A 83 -7.98 -15.29 27.52
CA HIS A 83 -8.06 -14.79 28.91
C HIS A 83 -8.58 -15.85 29.89
N GLY A 84 -8.80 -17.06 29.44
CA GLY A 84 -9.31 -18.19 30.23
C GLY A 84 -8.91 -19.53 29.65
N GLU A 85 -9.86 -20.42 29.46
CA GLU A 85 -9.67 -21.75 28.87
C GLU A 85 -10.39 -21.85 27.53
N CYS A 86 -9.77 -21.35 26.47
CA CYS A 86 -10.31 -21.47 25.13
C CYS A 86 -10.07 -22.88 24.55
N GLN A 87 -11.04 -23.39 23.83
CA GLN A 87 -10.98 -24.72 23.23
C GLN A 87 -10.90 -24.61 21.71
N GLY A 88 -10.09 -25.46 21.08
CA GLY A 88 -9.90 -25.53 19.63
C GLY A 88 -8.47 -25.33 19.21
N GLU A 89 -8.27 -25.24 17.88
CA GLU A 89 -6.95 -24.97 17.30
C GLU A 89 -6.78 -23.46 17.07
N ALA A 90 -5.70 -22.92 17.63
CA ALA A 90 -5.37 -21.50 17.50
C ALA A 90 -4.94 -21.10 16.09
N ILE A 91 -4.34 -22.04 15.34
CA ILE A 91 -3.87 -21.85 13.98
C ILE A 91 -4.19 -23.09 13.16
N THR A 92 -4.96 -22.91 12.10
CA THR A 92 -5.21 -23.95 11.10
C THR A 92 -4.67 -23.50 9.75
N THR A 93 -3.86 -24.33 9.11
CA THR A 93 -3.38 -24.10 7.74
C THR A 93 -3.91 -25.21 6.83
N ASP A 94 -4.53 -24.80 5.72
CA ASP A 94 -5.14 -25.69 4.73
C ASP A 94 -5.07 -25.05 3.34
N ASN A 95 -5.87 -25.50 2.40
CA ASN A 95 -6.04 -24.88 1.09
C ASN A 95 -7.50 -24.93 0.64
N TYR A 96 -7.90 -24.04 -0.24
CA TYR A 96 -9.13 -24.17 -0.99
C TYR A 96 -8.95 -25.20 -2.12
N LEU A 97 -10.02 -25.87 -2.50
CA LEU A 97 -9.99 -26.90 -3.57
C LEU A 97 -9.38 -26.34 -4.87
N GLY A 98 -8.33 -27.00 -5.35
CA GLY A 98 -7.60 -26.62 -6.57
C GLY A 98 -6.47 -25.60 -6.35
N GLU A 99 -6.33 -25.06 -5.15
CA GLU A 99 -5.23 -24.14 -4.80
C GLU A 99 -4.03 -24.90 -4.19
N THR A 100 -2.88 -24.24 -4.12
CA THR A 100 -1.64 -24.84 -3.57
C THR A 100 -1.78 -25.13 -2.08
N ALA A 101 -1.04 -26.10 -1.59
CA ALA A 101 -0.99 -26.43 -0.16
C ALA A 101 -0.60 -25.20 0.68
N HIS A 102 -1.16 -25.11 1.89
CA HIS A 102 -0.95 -23.99 2.83
C HIS A 102 -1.36 -22.61 2.30
N SER A 103 -2.28 -22.56 1.32
CA SER A 103 -2.81 -21.30 0.77
C SER A 103 -4.03 -20.75 1.52
N CYS A 104 -4.32 -21.32 2.68
CA CYS A 104 -5.33 -20.84 3.60
C CYS A 104 -4.79 -20.84 5.04
N LEU A 105 -5.13 -19.80 5.78
CA LEU A 105 -4.81 -19.59 7.18
C LEU A 105 -6.09 -19.26 7.93
N ILE A 106 -6.34 -19.92 9.05
CA ILE A 106 -7.35 -19.52 10.03
C ILE A 106 -6.65 -19.38 11.38
N VAL A 107 -6.88 -18.27 12.05
CA VAL A 107 -6.36 -17.99 13.38
C VAL A 107 -7.49 -17.68 14.33
N ALA A 108 -7.36 -18.15 15.58
CA ALA A 108 -8.29 -17.85 16.66
C ALA A 108 -7.58 -17.13 17.80
N TYR A 109 -8.20 -16.09 18.34
CA TYR A 109 -7.75 -15.40 19.54
C TYR A 109 -8.91 -14.66 20.21
N ASP A 110 -8.90 -14.66 21.54
CA ASP A 110 -9.91 -14.01 22.40
C ASP A 110 -9.78 -12.48 22.34
N LEU A 111 -10.55 -11.86 21.46
CA LEU A 111 -10.51 -10.43 21.18
C LEU A 111 -11.23 -9.62 22.26
N ASN A 112 -12.36 -10.13 22.78
CA ASN A 112 -13.21 -9.48 23.77
C ASN A 112 -12.83 -9.82 25.23
N ARG A 113 -11.86 -10.75 25.41
CA ARG A 113 -11.31 -11.21 26.69
C ARG A 113 -12.33 -11.87 27.60
N ASN A 114 -13.26 -12.61 27.02
CA ASN A 114 -14.28 -13.34 27.79
C ASN A 114 -13.88 -14.79 28.11
N GLY A 115 -12.67 -15.22 27.72
CA GLY A 115 -12.12 -16.54 27.97
C GLY A 115 -12.64 -17.63 27.03
N ARG A 116 -13.14 -17.28 25.86
CA ARG A 116 -13.66 -18.21 24.83
C ARG A 116 -13.26 -17.74 23.45
N TRP A 117 -13.23 -18.67 22.49
CA TRP A 117 -13.18 -18.34 21.07
C TRP A 117 -14.56 -18.60 20.47
N GLU A 118 -15.33 -17.55 20.23
CA GLU A 118 -16.65 -17.64 19.62
C GLU A 118 -16.54 -18.19 18.21
N GLY A 119 -17.25 -19.31 17.97
CA GLY A 119 -17.21 -20.06 16.71
C GLY A 119 -17.99 -19.40 15.58
N ALA A 120 -18.13 -20.15 14.50
CA ALA A 120 -18.86 -19.73 13.30
C ALA A 120 -20.29 -19.28 13.63
N LYS A 121 -20.78 -18.28 12.86
CA LYS A 121 -22.13 -17.70 12.97
C LYS A 121 -22.40 -16.88 14.24
N HIS A 122 -21.42 -16.72 15.10
CA HIS A 122 -21.55 -15.78 16.22
C HIS A 122 -21.21 -14.37 15.72
N GLN A 123 -21.98 -13.36 16.15
CA GLN A 123 -21.77 -11.98 15.73
C GLN A 123 -20.40 -11.43 16.15
N GLU A 124 -19.87 -11.97 17.25
CA GLU A 124 -18.55 -11.66 17.81
C GLU A 124 -17.51 -12.76 17.55
N SER A 125 -17.70 -13.55 16.49
CA SER A 125 -16.76 -14.62 16.18
C SER A 125 -15.29 -14.18 16.19
N GLU A 126 -14.42 -15.00 16.74
CA GLU A 126 -13.00 -14.72 16.98
C GLU A 126 -12.07 -15.56 16.13
N TYR A 127 -12.61 -16.13 15.06
CA TYR A 127 -11.88 -16.79 14.01
C TYR A 127 -11.69 -15.85 12.82
N PHE A 128 -10.45 -15.68 12.39
CA PHE A 128 -10.04 -14.81 11.29
C PHE A 128 -9.36 -15.65 10.22
N GLY A 129 -9.95 -15.69 9.03
CA GLY A 129 -9.50 -16.50 7.92
C GLY A 129 -8.94 -15.67 6.76
N TYR A 130 -7.94 -16.23 6.10
CA TYR A 130 -7.33 -15.72 4.87
C TYR A 130 -7.11 -16.88 3.92
N ARG A 131 -7.51 -16.76 2.65
CA ARG A 131 -7.29 -17.81 1.66
C ARG A 131 -7.01 -17.26 0.27
N LEU A 132 -6.28 -18.03 -0.51
CA LEU A 132 -6.20 -17.83 -1.95
C LEU A 132 -7.34 -18.59 -2.63
N ARG A 133 -8.06 -17.93 -3.52
CA ARG A 133 -9.06 -18.54 -4.37
C ARG A 133 -9.18 -17.80 -5.69
N ASN A 134 -9.04 -18.52 -6.80
CA ASN A 134 -9.18 -17.96 -8.14
C ASN A 134 -8.35 -16.66 -8.34
N LYS A 135 -7.08 -16.71 -7.96
CA LYS A 135 -6.14 -15.57 -8.05
C LYS A 135 -6.55 -14.34 -7.23
N ALA A 136 -7.43 -14.47 -6.26
CA ALA A 136 -7.80 -13.45 -5.31
C ALA A 136 -7.45 -13.88 -3.89
N LEU A 137 -6.87 -12.98 -3.11
CA LEU A 137 -6.73 -13.15 -1.67
C LEU A 137 -8.05 -12.72 -1.03
N GLU A 138 -8.66 -13.64 -0.29
CA GLU A 138 -9.93 -13.43 0.38
C GLU A 138 -9.76 -13.49 1.90
N SER A 139 -10.57 -12.75 2.64
CA SER A 139 -10.66 -12.82 4.10
C SER A 139 -12.08 -13.06 4.57
N GLN A 140 -12.22 -13.67 5.73
CA GLN A 140 -13.51 -13.91 6.37
C GLN A 140 -13.34 -13.94 7.89
N ARG A 141 -14.29 -13.37 8.59
CA ARG A 141 -14.42 -13.54 10.05
C ARG A 141 -15.52 -14.55 10.34
N GLY A 142 -15.27 -15.49 11.25
CA GLY A 142 -16.28 -16.44 11.69
C GLY A 142 -16.30 -17.77 10.93
N GLU A 143 -15.34 -18.04 10.09
CA GLU A 143 -15.20 -19.33 9.40
C GLU A 143 -14.17 -20.22 10.09
N LEU A 144 -14.52 -21.50 10.28
CA LEU A 144 -13.66 -22.50 10.91
C LEU A 144 -12.86 -23.35 9.90
N ASN A 145 -13.14 -23.18 8.61
CA ASN A 145 -12.48 -23.94 7.55
C ASN A 145 -12.34 -23.10 6.28
N CYS A 146 -11.48 -23.55 5.39
CA CYS A 146 -11.13 -22.86 4.16
C CYS A 146 -12.20 -22.94 3.05
N HIS A 147 -13.27 -23.71 3.23
CA HIS A 147 -14.26 -24.04 2.19
C HIS A 147 -15.56 -23.24 2.29
N GLY A 148 -15.78 -22.52 3.38
CA GLY A 148 -16.99 -21.74 3.65
C GLY A 148 -17.35 -20.71 2.57
N ARG A 149 -18.56 -20.16 2.64
CA ARG A 149 -19.06 -19.11 1.76
C ARG A 149 -19.02 -17.77 2.49
N GLY A 150 -19.10 -16.66 1.73
CA GLY A 150 -19.14 -15.32 2.32
C GLY A 150 -17.77 -14.64 2.46
N TRP A 151 -16.73 -15.24 1.91
CA TRP A 151 -15.40 -14.65 1.89
C TRP A 151 -15.34 -13.39 1.02
N GLU A 152 -14.71 -12.36 1.53
CA GLU A 152 -14.55 -11.07 0.86
C GLU A 152 -13.14 -10.92 0.30
N LYS A 153 -13.04 -10.35 -0.89
CA LYS A 153 -11.75 -10.11 -1.55
C LYS A 153 -11.04 -8.95 -0.88
N LEU A 154 -9.80 -9.14 -0.46
CA LEU A 154 -8.95 -8.10 0.12
C LEU A 154 -8.49 -7.05 -0.91
N PHE A 155 -8.37 -7.45 -2.17
CA PHE A 155 -7.98 -6.56 -3.27
C PHE A 155 -9.06 -6.55 -4.35
N ASP A 156 -9.22 -5.42 -5.04
CA ASP A 156 -10.03 -5.40 -6.26
C ASP A 156 -9.33 -6.25 -7.34
N PRO A 157 -10.00 -7.28 -7.89
CA PRO A 157 -9.42 -8.13 -8.94
C PRO A 157 -9.05 -7.38 -10.23
N ARG A 158 -9.60 -6.18 -10.43
CA ARG A 158 -9.23 -5.30 -11.55
C ARG A 158 -7.88 -4.63 -11.32
N ASP A 159 -7.46 -4.50 -10.06
CA ASP A 159 -6.20 -3.87 -9.70
C ASP A 159 -5.09 -4.89 -9.40
N VAL A 160 -5.40 -5.96 -8.66
CA VAL A 160 -4.39 -6.92 -8.18
C VAL A 160 -4.80 -8.35 -8.50
N THR A 161 -3.91 -9.08 -9.13
CA THR A 161 -3.99 -10.52 -9.35
C THR A 161 -2.96 -11.21 -8.44
N VAL A 162 -3.44 -12.02 -7.50
CA VAL A 162 -2.57 -12.80 -6.60
C VAL A 162 -2.23 -14.13 -7.26
N THR A 163 -0.94 -14.39 -7.43
CA THR A 163 -0.46 -15.64 -8.04
C THR A 163 -0.04 -16.67 -7.04
N HIS A 164 0.33 -16.25 -5.83
CA HIS A 164 0.73 -17.18 -4.79
C HIS A 164 0.47 -16.57 -3.40
N PHE A 165 -0.11 -17.39 -2.53
CA PHE A 165 -0.21 -17.13 -1.10
C PHE A 165 0.10 -18.43 -0.38
N SER A 166 0.94 -18.38 0.64
CA SER A 166 1.22 -19.55 1.48
C SER A 166 1.61 -19.17 2.90
N VAL A 167 1.21 -20.00 3.84
CA VAL A 167 1.54 -19.91 5.27
C VAL A 167 2.18 -21.22 5.67
N THR A 168 3.50 -21.25 5.72
CA THR A 168 4.28 -22.46 6.00
C THR A 168 4.78 -22.46 7.44
N PRO A 169 4.39 -23.41 8.30
CA PRO A 169 4.98 -23.57 9.62
C PRO A 169 6.44 -24.03 9.48
N LEU A 170 7.37 -23.32 10.09
CA LEU A 170 8.79 -23.66 10.16
C LEU A 170 9.15 -24.34 11.48
N SER A 171 8.41 -23.99 12.54
CA SER A 171 8.47 -24.62 13.86
C SER A 171 7.11 -24.41 14.55
N ARG A 172 6.98 -24.87 15.82
CA ARG A 172 5.74 -24.68 16.58
C ARG A 172 5.30 -23.23 16.67
N GLN A 173 6.25 -22.28 16.72
CA GLN A 173 5.96 -20.86 16.91
C GLN A 173 6.41 -19.98 15.74
N LEU A 174 7.03 -20.54 14.69
CA LEU A 174 7.58 -19.74 13.60
C LEU A 174 6.89 -20.11 12.29
N PHE A 175 6.34 -19.09 11.64
CA PHE A 175 5.61 -19.22 10.38
C PHE A 175 6.24 -18.33 9.32
N ARG A 176 6.28 -18.84 8.09
CA ARG A 176 6.63 -18.06 6.91
C ARG A 176 5.36 -17.74 6.14
N LEU A 177 5.04 -16.46 6.03
CA LEU A 177 4.01 -15.96 5.12
C LEU A 177 4.67 -15.51 3.83
N ARG A 178 4.11 -15.93 2.71
CA ARG A 178 4.54 -15.49 1.39
C ARG A 178 3.33 -15.07 0.56
N LEU A 179 3.39 -13.87 0.00
CA LEU A 179 2.38 -13.32 -0.90
C LEU A 179 3.06 -12.84 -2.17
N VAL A 180 2.59 -13.28 -3.33
CA VAL A 180 3.07 -12.85 -4.65
C VAL A 180 1.89 -12.42 -5.48
N GLY A 181 2.01 -11.26 -6.10
CA GLY A 181 0.96 -10.72 -6.97
C GLY A 181 1.51 -9.76 -8.02
N HIS A 182 0.68 -9.38 -8.94
CA HIS A 182 0.99 -8.42 -9.97
C HIS A 182 -0.23 -7.52 -10.26
N LYS A 183 0.03 -6.38 -10.88
CA LYS A 183 -1.06 -5.53 -11.36
C LYS A 183 -1.82 -6.25 -12.47
N THR A 184 -3.13 -6.33 -12.34
CA THR A 184 -4.00 -6.95 -13.35
C THR A 184 -3.83 -6.26 -14.70
N GLY A 185 -3.62 -7.08 -15.75
CA GLY A 185 -3.32 -6.59 -17.10
C GLY A 185 -1.86 -6.15 -17.34
N HIS A 186 -1.01 -6.06 -16.31
CA HIS A 186 0.38 -5.63 -16.42
C HIS A 186 1.29 -6.52 -15.56
N SER A 187 1.55 -7.73 -15.99
CA SER A 187 2.34 -8.73 -15.24
C SER A 187 3.79 -8.33 -14.96
N ALA A 188 4.33 -7.38 -15.73
CA ALA A 188 5.66 -6.80 -15.48
C ALA A 188 5.70 -6.00 -14.16
N ILE A 189 4.56 -5.46 -13.70
CA ILE A 189 4.42 -4.78 -12.42
C ILE A 189 4.02 -5.83 -11.38
N HIS A 190 5.01 -6.46 -10.76
CA HIS A 190 4.82 -7.52 -9.76
C HIS A 190 5.51 -7.18 -8.45
N HIS A 191 5.01 -7.75 -7.37
CA HIS A 191 5.59 -7.61 -6.05
C HIS A 191 5.49 -8.94 -5.28
N GLN A 192 6.49 -9.19 -4.44
CA GLN A 192 6.55 -10.33 -3.53
C GLN A 192 6.88 -9.85 -2.13
N VAL A 193 6.09 -10.32 -1.18
CA VAL A 193 6.30 -10.05 0.25
C VAL A 193 6.51 -11.37 0.98
N ILE A 194 7.53 -11.42 1.83
CA ILE A 194 7.79 -12.58 2.70
C ILE A 194 7.98 -12.07 4.12
N TYR A 195 7.18 -12.59 5.05
CA TYR A 195 7.32 -12.33 6.47
C TYR A 195 7.66 -13.61 7.22
N LEU A 196 8.56 -13.49 8.19
CA LEU A 196 8.81 -14.51 9.20
C LEU A 196 8.18 -14.04 10.51
N ILE A 197 7.17 -14.74 10.96
CA ILE A 197 6.33 -14.31 12.08
C ILE A 197 6.43 -15.34 13.19
N ARG A 198 6.71 -14.85 14.40
CA ARG A 198 6.65 -15.67 15.60
C ARG A 198 5.27 -15.48 16.26
N GLY A 199 4.54 -16.58 16.43
CA GLY A 199 3.34 -16.64 17.27
C GLY A 199 3.74 -16.58 18.75
N ASN A 200 3.02 -15.80 19.54
CA ASN A 200 3.39 -15.59 20.94
C ASN A 200 2.70 -16.59 21.88
N ASN A 201 1.56 -17.14 21.48
CA ASN A 201 0.69 -17.95 22.34
C ASN A 201 0.40 -19.37 21.75
N VAL A 202 1.22 -19.83 20.85
CA VAL A 202 1.08 -21.11 20.16
C VAL A 202 2.29 -22.02 20.37
#